data_4da8744c9dceec448bd262559406a883
#
_entry.id   4da8744c9dceec448bd262559406a883
#
_cell.length_a   1.000
_cell.length_b   1.000
_cell.length_c   1.000
_cell.angle_alpha   90.00
_cell.angle_beta   90.00
_cell.angle_gamma   90.00
#
_symmetry.space_group_name_H-M   'P 1'
#
loop_
_entity.id
_entity.type
_entity.pdbx_description
1 polymer ?
#
loop_
_entity_poly.entity_id
_entity_poly.type
_entity_poly.pdbx_seq_one_letter_code
_entity_poly.pdbx_strand_id
1 'polypeptide(L)'
;VLQKSLNSALGPDREIRVINRGIGGEDVDTMMERLERDVLREKPDIVIWQTGSNDLMHDIPLARFMGKTRDGIRQMQDAGIAVLLMELQYSEATAGKTDCLAYRDAVRAIGEEMGVPVIKRYDMIQRWLADPVSKKQDLMCSDGLHMGDEGYRRLAAEVAAEIMQDLGIRAGLRQSLLRSTRP
;
A
#
# COMPACT_ATOMS: atom_id res chain seq x y z
N VAL A 1 6.24 13.12 3.70
CA VAL A 1 7.31 12.63 2.79
C VAL A 1 6.69 12.27 1.44
N LEU A 2 5.74 11.31 1.34
CA LEU A 2 5.17 10.83 0.08
C LEU A 2 4.62 11.95 -0.83
N GLN A 3 3.82 12.88 -0.29
CA GLN A 3 3.29 14.03 -1.06
C GLN A 3 4.41 14.84 -1.73
N LYS A 4 5.50 15.09 -1.00
CA LYS A 4 6.65 15.82 -1.54
C LYS A 4 7.31 15.06 -2.69
N SER A 5 7.48 13.74 -2.56
CA SER A 5 8.06 12.90 -3.60
C SER A 5 7.19 12.88 -4.87
N LEU A 6 5.87 12.72 -4.70
CA LEU A 6 4.92 12.73 -5.81
C LEU A 6 4.88 14.07 -6.54
N ASN A 7 4.76 15.19 -5.81
CA ASN A 7 4.71 16.51 -6.42
C ASN A 7 6.03 16.89 -7.12
N SER A 8 7.18 16.44 -6.57
CA SER A 8 8.47 16.61 -7.25
C SER A 8 8.55 15.84 -8.57
N ALA A 9 7.91 14.68 -8.66
CA ALA A 9 7.91 13.85 -9.87
C ALA A 9 6.93 14.37 -10.95
N LEU A 10 5.83 15.02 -10.55
CA LEU A 10 4.81 15.55 -11.47
C LEU A 10 5.18 16.88 -12.12
N GLY A 11 6.07 17.66 -11.52
CA GLY A 11 6.38 19.02 -11.94
C GLY A 11 5.34 20.06 -11.47
N PRO A 12 5.54 21.34 -11.86
CA PRO A 12 4.81 22.47 -11.27
C PRO A 12 3.33 22.57 -11.66
N ASP A 13 2.92 21.93 -12.75
CA ASP A 13 1.56 22.10 -13.32
C ASP A 13 0.53 21.14 -12.73
N ARG A 14 0.94 20.26 -11.82
CA ARG A 14 0.07 19.26 -11.20
C ARG A 14 0.36 19.12 -9.71
N GLU A 15 -0.67 18.98 -8.92
CA GLU A 15 -0.55 18.76 -7.49
C GLU A 15 -1.28 17.48 -7.07
N ILE A 16 -0.61 16.66 -6.27
CA ILE A 16 -1.22 15.54 -5.55
C ILE A 16 -1.34 15.93 -4.09
N ARG A 17 -2.55 15.81 -3.56
CA ARG A 17 -2.83 15.91 -2.13
C ARG A 17 -2.85 14.51 -1.53
N VAL A 18 -2.01 14.28 -0.54
CA VAL A 18 -1.98 13.01 0.22
C VAL A 18 -2.68 13.23 1.57
N ILE A 19 -3.74 12.46 1.81
CA ILE A 19 -4.49 12.46 3.07
C ILE A 19 -4.09 11.19 3.82
N ASN A 20 -3.52 11.33 5.01
CA ASN A 20 -3.21 10.18 5.86
C ASN A 20 -4.42 9.85 6.74
N ARG A 21 -4.97 8.66 6.58
CA ARG A 21 -6.05 8.08 7.39
C ARG A 21 -5.60 6.81 8.13
N GLY A 22 -4.30 6.49 8.12
CA GLY A 22 -3.74 5.35 8.84
C GLY A 22 -3.80 5.56 10.35
N ILE A 23 -4.19 4.52 11.07
CA ILE A 23 -4.17 4.46 12.54
C ILE A 23 -3.29 3.27 12.93
N GLY A 24 -2.34 3.50 13.84
CA GLY A 24 -1.44 2.45 14.31
C GLY A 24 -2.20 1.36 15.07
N GLY A 25 -1.81 0.10 14.89
CA GLY A 25 -2.40 -1.04 15.58
C GLY A 25 -3.69 -1.61 14.97
N GLU A 26 -4.27 -0.97 13.95
CA GLU A 26 -5.50 -1.47 13.33
C GLU A 26 -5.26 -2.69 12.44
N ASP A 27 -6.16 -3.65 12.55
CA ASP A 27 -6.33 -4.79 11.66
C ASP A 27 -7.42 -4.54 10.60
N VAL A 28 -7.66 -5.51 9.73
CA VAL A 28 -8.64 -5.39 8.66
C VAL A 28 -10.06 -5.13 9.17
N ASP A 29 -10.45 -5.69 10.32
CA ASP A 29 -11.80 -5.51 10.85
C ASP A 29 -12.03 -4.05 11.26
N THR A 30 -11.11 -3.48 12.04
CA THR A 30 -11.19 -2.07 12.48
C THR A 30 -11.07 -1.09 11.32
N MET A 31 -10.23 -1.38 10.32
CA MET A 31 -10.16 -0.58 9.10
C MET A 31 -11.49 -0.61 8.32
N MET A 32 -12.16 -1.77 8.23
CA MET A 32 -13.45 -1.90 7.54
C MET A 32 -14.57 -1.13 8.25
N GLU A 33 -14.60 -1.06 9.58
CA GLU A 33 -15.60 -0.31 10.35
C GLU A 33 -15.61 1.18 10.01
N ARG A 34 -14.47 1.73 9.59
CA ARG A 34 -14.33 3.15 9.28
C ARG A 34 -14.15 3.46 7.79
N LEU A 35 -14.17 2.44 6.92
CA LEU A 35 -13.94 2.59 5.48
C LEU A 35 -14.87 3.64 4.84
N GLU A 36 -16.16 3.59 5.17
CA GLU A 36 -17.15 4.56 4.69
C GLU A 36 -16.79 5.99 5.08
N ARG A 37 -16.51 6.20 6.38
CA ARG A 37 -16.26 7.53 6.94
C ARG A 37 -14.95 8.14 6.45
N ASP A 38 -13.88 7.34 6.44
CA ASP A 38 -12.51 7.84 6.30
C ASP A 38 -11.97 7.73 4.86
N VAL A 39 -12.65 6.94 4.01
CA VAL A 39 -12.22 6.69 2.63
C VAL A 39 -13.32 7.04 1.63
N LEU A 40 -14.48 6.35 1.67
CA LEU A 40 -15.48 6.49 0.62
C LEU A 40 -16.07 7.90 0.57
N ARG A 41 -16.34 8.54 1.71
CA ARG A 41 -16.84 9.93 1.77
C ARG A 41 -15.82 10.97 1.30
N GLU A 42 -14.53 10.70 1.45
CA GLU A 42 -13.48 11.59 0.98
C GLU A 42 -13.32 11.57 -0.54
N LYS A 43 -13.84 10.52 -1.21
CA LYS A 43 -13.81 10.32 -2.66
C LYS A 43 -12.41 10.53 -3.27
N PRO A 44 -11.37 9.86 -2.75
CA PRO A 44 -10.04 10.00 -3.31
C PRO A 44 -9.97 9.38 -4.71
N ASP A 45 -9.06 9.85 -5.56
CA ASP A 45 -8.78 9.19 -6.84
C ASP A 45 -8.09 7.84 -6.65
N ILE A 46 -7.23 7.75 -5.63
CA ILE A 46 -6.41 6.55 -5.35
C ILE A 46 -6.32 6.34 -3.83
N VAL A 47 -6.42 5.09 -3.41
CA VAL A 47 -6.15 4.64 -2.04
C VAL A 47 -4.94 3.73 -2.04
N ILE A 48 -3.98 4.00 -1.17
CA ILE A 48 -2.95 3.04 -0.78
C ILE A 48 -3.43 2.37 0.50
N TRP A 49 -3.81 1.09 0.40
CA TRP A 49 -4.29 0.33 1.55
C TRP A 49 -3.21 -0.61 2.06
N GLN A 50 -2.58 -0.22 3.16
CA GLN A 50 -1.63 -1.05 3.87
C GLN A 50 -2.37 -1.97 4.84
N THR A 51 -2.18 -3.27 4.73
CA THR A 51 -2.87 -4.27 5.55
C THR A 51 -2.01 -5.53 5.78
N GLY A 52 -2.42 -6.40 6.67
CA GLY A 52 -1.80 -7.69 6.95
C GLY A 52 -0.80 -7.72 8.11
N SER A 53 -0.17 -6.59 8.48
CA SER A 53 0.81 -6.59 9.59
C SER A 53 0.15 -6.82 10.95
N ASN A 54 -0.87 -6.03 11.27
CA ASN A 54 -1.57 -6.18 12.54
C ASN A 54 -2.50 -7.38 12.55
N ASP A 55 -3.04 -7.75 11.39
CA ASP A 55 -3.81 -8.98 11.23
C ASP A 55 -2.99 -10.20 11.64
N LEU A 56 -1.74 -10.28 11.18
CA LEU A 56 -0.78 -11.30 11.57
C LEU A 56 -0.45 -11.22 13.08
N MET A 57 -0.22 -10.00 13.59
CA MET A 57 0.17 -9.80 15.00
C MET A 57 -0.97 -10.12 15.99
N HIS A 58 -2.22 -9.88 15.58
CA HIS A 58 -3.42 -10.15 16.36
C HIS A 58 -4.00 -11.55 16.10
N ASP A 59 -3.30 -12.39 15.33
CA ASP A 59 -3.72 -13.75 14.99
C ASP A 59 -5.14 -13.80 14.36
N ILE A 60 -5.51 -12.78 13.56
CA ILE A 60 -6.76 -12.76 12.78
C ILE A 60 -6.72 -13.95 11.79
N PRO A 61 -7.73 -14.83 11.74
CA PRO A 61 -7.71 -15.95 10.80
C PRO A 61 -7.50 -15.51 9.36
N LEU A 62 -6.54 -16.14 8.65
CA LEU A 62 -6.15 -15.77 7.29
C LEU A 62 -7.35 -15.67 6.33
N ALA A 63 -8.29 -16.62 6.43
CA ALA A 63 -9.49 -16.61 5.60
C ALA A 63 -10.39 -15.39 5.86
N ARG A 64 -10.50 -14.96 7.12
CA ARG A 64 -11.23 -13.74 7.51
C ARG A 64 -10.54 -12.49 6.95
N PHE A 65 -9.23 -12.38 7.15
CA PHE A 65 -8.41 -11.32 6.59
C PHE A 65 -8.61 -11.20 5.06
N MET A 66 -8.48 -12.32 4.34
CA MET A 66 -8.66 -12.35 2.88
C MET A 66 -10.06 -11.93 2.46
N GLY A 67 -11.10 -12.43 3.13
CA GLY A 67 -12.49 -12.05 2.86
C GLY A 67 -12.73 -10.56 3.03
N LYS A 68 -12.36 -10.00 4.18
CA LYS A 68 -12.52 -8.59 4.50
C LYS A 68 -11.71 -7.67 3.55
N THR A 69 -10.50 -8.08 3.18
CA THR A 69 -9.68 -7.33 2.23
C THR A 69 -10.36 -7.27 0.85
N ARG A 70 -10.89 -8.39 0.35
CA ARG A 70 -11.65 -8.40 -0.90
C ARG A 70 -12.90 -7.51 -0.84
N ASP A 71 -13.64 -7.55 0.26
CA ASP A 71 -14.84 -6.75 0.43
C ASP A 71 -14.52 -5.26 0.44
N GLY A 72 -13.44 -4.84 1.11
CA GLY A 72 -13.00 -3.46 1.10
C GLY A 72 -12.56 -2.98 -0.29
N ILE A 73 -11.82 -3.82 -1.03
CA ILE A 73 -11.43 -3.50 -2.42
C ILE A 73 -12.67 -3.31 -3.29
N ARG A 74 -13.65 -4.23 -3.22
CA ARG A 74 -14.90 -4.08 -3.99
C ARG A 74 -15.61 -2.78 -3.69
N GLN A 75 -15.80 -2.45 -2.40
CA GLN A 75 -16.46 -1.20 -2.01
C GLN A 75 -15.75 0.04 -2.57
N MET A 76 -14.42 0.06 -2.56
CA MET A 76 -13.66 1.17 -3.13
C MET A 76 -13.76 1.20 -4.66
N GLN A 77 -13.67 0.05 -5.34
CA GLN A 77 -13.80 -0.05 -6.80
C GLN A 77 -15.22 0.36 -7.26
N ASP A 78 -16.26 -0.08 -6.56
CA ASP A 78 -17.66 0.29 -6.83
C ASP A 78 -17.90 1.80 -6.67
N ALA A 79 -17.14 2.46 -5.77
CA ALA A 79 -17.13 3.90 -5.62
C ALA A 79 -16.25 4.64 -6.66
N GLY A 80 -15.65 3.92 -7.61
CA GLY A 80 -14.78 4.49 -8.64
C GLY A 80 -13.38 4.84 -8.18
N ILE A 81 -12.96 4.35 -7.01
CA ILE A 81 -11.66 4.63 -6.40
C ILE A 81 -10.64 3.59 -6.87
N ALA A 82 -9.49 4.05 -7.37
CA ALA A 82 -8.37 3.16 -7.66
C ALA A 82 -7.70 2.70 -6.36
N VAL A 83 -7.39 1.40 -6.27
CA VAL A 83 -6.76 0.81 -5.08
C VAL A 83 -5.36 0.33 -5.42
N LEU A 84 -4.40 0.65 -4.55
CA LEU A 84 -3.09 0.02 -4.47
C LEU A 84 -3.00 -0.67 -3.12
N LEU A 85 -2.78 -1.98 -3.12
CA LEU A 85 -2.47 -2.67 -1.87
C LEU A 85 -1.01 -2.44 -1.49
N MET A 86 -0.74 -2.36 -0.21
CA MET A 86 0.62 -2.44 0.32
C MET A 86 0.68 -3.60 1.30
N GLU A 87 1.51 -4.59 0.99
CA GLU A 87 1.66 -5.77 1.85
C GLU A 87 2.28 -5.43 3.20
N LEU A 88 2.20 -6.39 4.13
CA LEU A 88 2.82 -6.25 5.45
C LEU A 88 4.31 -5.91 5.32
N GLN A 89 4.84 -5.23 6.34
CA GLN A 89 6.27 -4.93 6.38
C GLN A 89 7.08 -6.15 6.82
N TYR A 90 8.31 -6.27 6.30
CA TYR A 90 9.31 -7.13 6.90
C TYR A 90 9.86 -6.47 8.17
N SER A 91 9.86 -7.20 9.26
CA SER A 91 10.50 -6.85 10.53
C SER A 91 10.86 -8.14 11.27
N GLU A 92 11.70 -8.07 12.30
CA GLU A 92 11.99 -9.26 13.12
C GLU A 92 10.73 -9.81 13.80
N ALA A 93 9.84 -8.92 14.25
CA ALA A 93 8.59 -9.29 14.88
C ALA A 93 7.64 -10.02 13.92
N THR A 94 7.44 -9.49 12.71
CA THR A 94 6.59 -10.14 11.70
C THR A 94 7.21 -11.42 11.15
N ALA A 95 8.50 -11.42 10.85
CA ALA A 95 9.21 -12.58 10.31
C ALA A 95 9.28 -13.75 11.31
N GLY A 96 9.20 -13.47 12.62
CA GLY A 96 9.13 -14.48 13.66
C GLY A 96 7.77 -15.20 13.79
N LYS A 97 6.71 -14.68 13.15
CA LYS A 97 5.40 -15.34 13.13
C LYS A 97 5.36 -16.43 12.05
N THR A 98 4.84 -17.60 12.41
CA THR A 98 4.76 -18.78 11.51
C THR A 98 4.03 -18.47 10.21
N ASP A 99 2.94 -17.70 10.27
CA ASP A 99 2.08 -17.43 9.12
C ASP A 99 2.47 -16.16 8.33
N CYS A 100 3.63 -15.55 8.64
CA CYS A 100 4.06 -14.30 8.02
C CYS A 100 4.03 -14.36 6.48
N LEU A 101 4.60 -15.40 5.90
CA LEU A 101 4.62 -15.57 4.45
C LEU A 101 3.23 -15.85 3.87
N ALA A 102 2.36 -16.55 4.61
CA ALA A 102 0.99 -16.79 4.18
C ALA A 102 0.19 -15.48 4.06
N TYR A 103 0.35 -14.55 5.00
CA TYR A 103 -0.29 -13.23 4.92
C TYR A 103 0.27 -12.37 3.77
N ARG A 104 1.61 -12.39 3.57
CA ARG A 104 2.24 -11.73 2.43
C ARG A 104 1.69 -12.24 1.11
N ASP A 105 1.68 -13.55 0.94
CA ASP A 105 1.26 -14.21 -0.29
C ASP A 105 -0.24 -14.05 -0.53
N ALA A 106 -1.05 -13.99 0.54
CA ALA A 106 -2.48 -13.69 0.45
C ALA A 106 -2.74 -12.29 -0.12
N VAL A 107 -2.01 -11.25 0.33
CA VAL A 107 -2.16 -9.90 -0.24
C VAL A 107 -1.82 -9.88 -1.73
N ARG A 108 -0.76 -10.59 -2.14
CA ARG A 108 -0.36 -10.72 -3.54
C ARG A 108 -1.41 -11.44 -4.38
N ALA A 109 -1.93 -12.57 -3.86
CA ALA A 109 -2.97 -13.34 -4.53
C ALA A 109 -4.27 -12.53 -4.70
N ILE A 110 -4.67 -11.76 -3.67
CA ILE A 110 -5.85 -10.87 -3.75
C ILE A 110 -5.61 -9.79 -4.80
N GLY A 111 -4.41 -9.20 -4.84
CA GLY A 111 -4.06 -8.19 -5.85
C GLY A 111 -4.18 -8.73 -7.27
N GLU A 112 -3.65 -9.93 -7.52
CA GLU A 112 -3.76 -10.62 -8.81
C GLU A 112 -5.22 -10.96 -9.16
N GLU A 113 -5.97 -11.56 -8.23
CA GLU A 113 -7.37 -11.94 -8.40
C GLU A 113 -8.28 -10.75 -8.74
N MET A 114 -8.06 -9.61 -8.09
CA MET A 114 -8.91 -8.44 -8.19
C MET A 114 -8.39 -7.36 -9.17
N GLY A 115 -7.26 -7.61 -9.83
CA GLY A 115 -6.63 -6.65 -10.74
C GLY A 115 -6.13 -5.39 -10.03
N VAL A 116 -5.65 -5.52 -8.80
CA VAL A 116 -5.16 -4.43 -7.96
C VAL A 116 -3.64 -4.53 -7.83
N PRO A 117 -2.87 -3.48 -8.17
CA PRO A 117 -1.43 -3.48 -7.97
C PRO A 117 -1.05 -3.65 -6.49
N VAL A 118 0.06 -4.33 -6.24
CA VAL A 118 0.57 -4.59 -4.88
C VAL A 118 1.97 -4.02 -4.71
N ILE A 119 2.11 -3.07 -3.80
CA ILE A 119 3.39 -2.54 -3.35
C ILE A 119 4.08 -3.60 -2.48
N LYS A 120 5.15 -4.19 -2.99
CA LYS A 120 5.88 -5.31 -2.36
C LYS A 120 6.81 -4.83 -1.25
N ARG A 121 6.24 -4.18 -0.23
CA ARG A 121 6.99 -3.56 0.86
C ARG A 121 7.85 -4.56 1.64
N TYR A 122 7.40 -5.80 1.80
CA TYR A 122 8.16 -6.86 2.45
C TYR A 122 9.50 -7.11 1.76
N ASP A 123 9.46 -7.30 0.44
CA ASP A 123 10.66 -7.55 -0.35
C ASP A 123 11.56 -6.30 -0.43
N MET A 124 10.97 -5.10 -0.47
CA MET A 124 11.72 -3.84 -0.45
C MET A 124 12.58 -3.73 0.81
N ILE A 125 11.99 -3.95 1.98
CA ILE A 125 12.70 -3.85 3.25
C ILE A 125 13.77 -4.94 3.36
N GLN A 126 13.47 -6.18 2.97
CA GLN A 126 14.49 -7.26 2.94
C GLN A 126 15.68 -6.88 2.07
N ARG A 127 15.44 -6.34 0.87
CA ARG A 127 16.49 -5.90 -0.06
C ARG A 127 17.35 -4.79 0.55
N TRP A 128 16.73 -3.81 1.20
CA TRP A 128 17.48 -2.72 1.87
C TRP A 128 18.32 -3.21 3.04
N LEU A 129 17.80 -4.15 3.82
CA LEU A 129 18.53 -4.73 4.96
C LEU A 129 19.67 -5.69 4.53
N ALA A 130 19.56 -6.26 3.34
CA ALA A 130 20.61 -7.10 2.75
C ALA A 130 21.72 -6.28 2.08
N ASP A 131 21.49 -4.99 1.80
CA ASP A 131 22.49 -4.10 1.22
C ASP A 131 23.57 -3.75 2.27
N PRO A 132 24.84 -4.10 2.02
CA PRO A 132 25.93 -3.85 2.98
C PRO A 132 26.21 -2.36 3.25
N VAL A 133 25.74 -1.47 2.40
CA VAL A 133 25.85 -0.01 2.58
C VAL A 133 24.76 0.51 3.52
N SER A 134 23.63 -0.18 3.60
CA SER A 134 22.51 0.20 4.45
C SER A 134 22.75 -0.20 5.91
N LYS A 135 22.56 0.73 6.83
CA LYS A 135 22.61 0.42 8.26
C LYS A 135 21.21 0.13 8.77
N LYS A 136 21.01 -1.04 9.38
CA LYS A 136 19.72 -1.45 9.95
C LYS A 136 19.13 -0.38 10.89
N GLN A 137 19.96 0.23 11.73
CA GLN A 137 19.55 1.26 12.68
C GLN A 137 19.02 2.56 12.04
N ASP A 138 19.36 2.82 10.77
CA ASP A 138 18.85 3.96 10.04
C ASP A 138 17.50 3.64 9.40
N LEU A 139 17.27 2.36 9.07
CA LEU A 139 16.07 1.88 8.40
C LEU A 139 14.95 1.48 9.37
N MET A 140 15.31 0.92 10.52
CA MET A 140 14.39 0.36 11.50
C MET A 140 14.61 0.98 12.87
N CYS A 141 13.52 1.14 13.62
CA CYS A 141 13.58 1.53 15.03
C CYS A 141 14.16 0.40 15.91
N SER A 142 14.56 0.76 17.11
CA SER A 142 15.14 -0.20 18.09
C SER A 142 14.13 -1.23 18.62
N ASP A 143 12.82 -1.01 18.39
CA ASP A 143 11.77 -1.96 18.77
C ASP A 143 11.68 -3.20 17.86
N GLY A 144 12.45 -3.24 16.78
CA GLY A 144 12.48 -4.35 15.84
C GLY A 144 11.20 -4.53 15.01
N LEU A 145 10.26 -3.59 15.12
CA LEU A 145 8.97 -3.60 14.40
C LEU A 145 8.83 -2.40 13.46
N HIS A 146 8.94 -1.18 13.97
CA HIS A 146 8.69 0.03 13.19
C HIS A 146 9.90 0.43 12.35
N MET A 147 9.60 1.11 11.24
CA MET A 147 10.64 1.70 10.39
C MET A 147 11.11 3.03 10.99
N GLY A 148 12.40 3.34 10.82
CA GLY A 148 12.96 4.65 11.11
C GLY A 148 12.68 5.67 9.98
N ASP A 149 13.08 6.91 10.20
CA ASP A 149 12.83 8.01 9.25
C ASP A 149 13.42 7.75 7.85
N GLU A 150 14.62 7.18 7.77
CA GLU A 150 15.26 6.82 6.51
C GLU A 150 14.49 5.69 5.80
N GLY A 151 14.02 4.70 6.55
CA GLY A 151 13.17 3.64 6.02
C GLY A 151 11.88 4.18 5.40
N TYR A 152 11.18 5.07 6.12
CA TYR A 152 10.00 5.75 5.58
C TYR A 152 10.30 6.66 4.39
N ARG A 153 11.47 7.29 4.36
CA ARG A 153 11.89 8.12 3.23
C ARG A 153 12.11 7.28 1.96
N ARG A 154 12.78 6.14 2.09
CA ARG A 154 13.00 5.20 0.98
C ARG A 154 11.67 4.59 0.50
N LEU A 155 10.83 4.14 1.42
CA LEU A 155 9.51 3.63 1.07
C LEU A 155 8.70 4.66 0.28
N ALA A 156 8.65 5.89 0.75
CA ALA A 156 7.92 6.95 0.07
C ALA A 156 8.46 7.24 -1.35
N ALA A 157 9.76 7.12 -1.57
CA ALA A 157 10.36 7.29 -2.89
C ALA A 157 9.99 6.14 -3.85
N GLU A 158 10.10 4.88 -3.40
CA GLU A 158 9.72 3.72 -4.20
C GLU A 158 8.21 3.70 -4.49
N VAL A 159 7.37 3.97 -3.48
CA VAL A 159 5.91 4.09 -3.65
C VAL A 159 5.54 5.21 -4.63
N ALA A 160 6.21 6.37 -4.55
CA ALA A 160 5.99 7.44 -5.51
C ALA A 160 6.33 7.01 -6.95
N ALA A 161 7.43 6.29 -7.14
CA ALA A 161 7.83 5.78 -8.45
C ALA A 161 6.80 4.79 -9.02
N GLU A 162 6.29 3.84 -8.19
CA GLU A 162 5.26 2.89 -8.61
C GLU A 162 3.95 3.59 -8.98
N ILE A 163 3.50 4.56 -8.16
CA ILE A 163 2.29 5.35 -8.46
C ILE A 163 2.46 6.11 -9.78
N MET A 164 3.61 6.73 -10.01
CA MET A 164 3.86 7.48 -11.25
C MET A 164 3.85 6.57 -12.47
N GLN A 165 4.40 5.37 -12.34
CA GLN A 165 4.36 4.37 -13.41
C GLN A 165 2.91 3.91 -13.68
N ASP A 166 2.12 3.59 -12.66
CA ASP A 166 0.72 3.15 -12.80
C ASP A 166 -0.16 4.28 -13.36
N LEU A 167 0.00 5.53 -12.90
CA LEU A 167 -0.69 6.68 -13.44
C LEU A 167 -0.31 6.93 -14.91
N GLY A 168 0.95 6.73 -15.29
CA GLY A 168 1.41 6.82 -16.68
C GLY A 168 0.71 5.79 -17.58
N ILE A 169 0.60 4.54 -17.12
CA ILE A 169 -0.11 3.48 -17.82
C ILE A 169 -1.61 3.81 -17.94
N ARG A 170 -2.26 4.23 -16.86
CA ARG A 170 -3.70 4.57 -16.85
C ARG A 170 -4.02 5.81 -17.66
N ALA A 171 -3.15 6.82 -17.68
CA ALA A 171 -3.29 8.00 -18.54
C ALA A 171 -3.19 7.62 -20.03
N GLY A 172 -2.28 6.72 -20.37
CA GLY A 172 -2.16 6.15 -21.73
C GLY A 172 -3.42 5.39 -22.14
N LEU A 173 -3.98 4.56 -21.25
CA LEU A 173 -5.23 3.83 -21.48
C LEU A 173 -6.43 4.78 -21.64
N ARG A 174 -6.57 5.82 -20.80
CA ARG A 174 -7.64 6.83 -20.94
C ARG A 174 -7.53 7.61 -22.25
N GLN A 175 -6.34 8.00 -22.66
CA GLN A 175 -6.13 8.67 -23.95
C GLN A 175 -6.46 7.77 -25.14
N SER A 176 -6.13 6.47 -25.05
CA SER A 176 -6.48 5.48 -26.07
C SER A 176 -7.99 5.30 -26.18
N LEU A 177 -8.71 5.19 -25.04
CA LEU A 177 -10.18 5.08 -25.01
C LEU A 177 -10.86 6.34 -25.57
N LEU A 178 -10.37 7.53 -25.23
CA LEU A 178 -10.90 8.79 -25.76
C LEU A 178 -10.66 8.99 -27.25
N ARG A 179 -9.61 8.39 -27.82
CA ARG A 179 -9.35 8.40 -29.28
C ARG A 179 -10.25 7.42 -30.04
N SER A 180 -10.61 6.29 -29.41
CA SER A 180 -11.48 5.27 -30.03
C SER A 180 -12.96 5.66 -30.04
N THR A 181 -13.39 6.68 -29.28
CA THR A 181 -14.77 7.17 -29.19
C THR A 181 -15.03 8.43 -30.03
N ARG A 182 -14.08 8.88 -30.85
CA ARG A 182 -14.34 9.94 -31.83
C ARG A 182 -14.89 9.29 -33.12
N PRO A 183 -16.09 9.69 -33.56
CA PRO A 183 -16.72 9.21 -34.80
C PRO A 183 -15.90 9.60 -36.04
#